data_15f6a76bb60c9f10354844d8f4636721
#
_entry.id   15f6a76bb60c9f10354844d8f4636721
#
_cell.length_a   1.000
_cell.length_b   1.000
_cell.length_c   1.000
_cell.angle_alpha   90.00
_cell.angle_beta   90.00
_cell.angle_gamma   90.00
#
_symmetry.space_group_name_H-M   'P 1'
#
loop_
_entity.id
_entity.type
_entity.pdbx_description
1 polymer ?
#
loop_
_entity_poly.entity_id
_entity_poly.type
_entity_poly.pdbx_seq_one_letter_code
_entity_poly.pdbx_strand_id
1 'polypeptide(L)'
;MRKAIVYCHDTEAGLLEESTPGRGYTFTYDKQYMMDRTHDPVSLTMPFREEPYQSGYLFPVFTNMLPEGANRKIVCRSWRLDEKDFFGLLLKIATHDTIGAIIVKEVEF
;
A
#
# COMPACT_ATOMS: atom_id res chain seq x y z
N MET A 1 0.56 13.73 -7.27
CA MET A 1 1.19 12.42 -7.00
C MET A 1 1.19 12.15 -5.51
N ARG A 2 0.67 11.01 -5.11
CA ARG A 2 0.69 10.59 -3.70
C ARG A 2 1.70 9.47 -3.52
N LYS A 3 2.41 9.47 -2.39
CA LYS A 3 3.41 8.46 -2.07
C LYS A 3 3.21 7.97 -0.65
N ALA A 4 3.56 6.72 -0.42
CA ALA A 4 3.48 6.11 0.90
C ALA A 4 4.64 5.15 1.12
N ILE A 5 5.12 5.09 2.35
CA ILE A 5 6.12 4.10 2.75
C ILE A 5 5.38 2.88 3.26
N VAL A 6 5.75 1.72 2.75
CA VAL A 6 5.19 0.42 3.16
C VAL A 6 6.14 -0.21 4.16
N TYR A 7 5.61 -0.56 5.33
CA TYR A 7 6.34 -1.25 6.40
C TYR A 7 5.88 -2.69 6.48
N CYS A 8 6.81 -3.58 6.72
CA CYS A 8 6.52 -4.99 7.00
C CYS A 8 7.21 -5.35 8.32
N HIS A 9 6.44 -5.81 9.30
CA HIS A 9 6.94 -6.09 10.66
C HIS A 9 7.73 -4.90 11.22
N ASP A 10 7.19 -3.70 11.09
CA ASP A 10 7.78 -2.44 11.56
C ASP A 10 9.08 -2.03 10.87
N THR A 11 9.44 -2.70 9.79
CA THR A 11 10.63 -2.37 9.00
C THR A 11 10.20 -1.80 7.64
N GLU A 12 10.81 -0.70 7.23
CA GLU A 12 10.54 -0.08 5.93
C GLU A 12 10.86 -1.06 4.80
N ALA A 13 9.84 -1.47 4.06
CA ALA A 13 9.96 -2.46 3.00
C ALA A 13 10.05 -1.84 1.60
N GLY A 14 9.42 -0.70 1.38
CA GLY A 14 9.43 -0.08 0.06
C GLY A 14 8.58 1.17 -0.03
N LEU A 15 8.52 1.72 -1.24
CA LEU A 15 7.78 2.93 -1.57
C LEU A 15 6.64 2.61 -2.54
N LEU A 16 5.43 3.00 -2.17
CA LEU A 16 4.25 2.87 -3.02
C LEU A 16 3.89 4.26 -3.55
N GLU A 17 3.77 4.38 -4.87
CA GLU A 17 3.49 5.66 -5.53
C GLU A 17 2.27 5.55 -6.42
N GLU A 18 1.46 6.63 -6.44
CA GLU A 18 0.35 6.77 -7.38
C GLU A 18 0.68 7.96 -8.29
N SER A 19 1.00 7.69 -9.56
CA SER A 19 1.42 8.74 -10.50
C SER A 19 0.25 9.57 -11.00
N THR A 20 -0.90 8.92 -11.22
CA THR A 20 -2.13 9.57 -11.67
C THR A 20 -3.26 9.08 -10.77
N PRO A 21 -4.12 9.96 -10.20
CA PRO A 21 -5.18 9.52 -9.30
C PRO A 21 -6.03 8.40 -9.91
N GLY A 22 -6.11 7.28 -9.21
CA GLY A 22 -6.84 6.09 -9.64
C GLY A 22 -6.18 5.27 -10.74
N ARG A 23 -4.99 5.67 -11.18
CA ARG A 23 -4.24 4.98 -12.24
C ARG A 23 -2.75 5.06 -11.97
N GLY A 24 -2.02 4.09 -12.51
CA GLY A 24 -0.57 4.18 -12.50
C GLY A 24 0.03 4.08 -11.11
N TYR A 25 0.16 2.85 -10.62
CA TYR A 25 0.78 2.57 -9.32
C TYR A 25 2.14 1.94 -9.52
N THR A 26 3.08 2.32 -8.67
CA THR A 26 4.45 1.81 -8.68
C THR A 26 4.84 1.41 -7.27
N PHE A 27 5.40 0.21 -7.11
CA PHE A 27 5.98 -0.23 -5.85
C PHE A 27 7.43 -0.60 -6.04
N THR A 28 8.32 0.03 -5.27
CA THR A 28 9.76 -0.22 -5.32
C THR A 28 10.21 -0.72 -3.96
N TYR A 29 10.82 -1.91 -3.91
CA TYR A 29 11.40 -2.42 -2.67
C TYR A 29 12.58 -1.58 -2.22
N ASP A 30 12.70 -1.39 -0.91
CA ASP A 30 13.87 -0.78 -0.30
C ASP A 30 15.05 -1.75 -0.41
N LYS A 31 16.20 -1.24 -0.85
CA LYS A 31 17.38 -2.09 -1.08
C LYS A 31 17.89 -2.74 0.21
N GLN A 32 17.89 -2.00 1.31
CA GLN A 32 18.34 -2.55 2.59
C GLN A 32 17.39 -3.64 3.08
N TYR A 33 16.10 -3.46 2.85
CA TYR A 33 15.11 -4.47 3.20
C TYR A 33 15.36 -5.77 2.44
N MET A 34 15.63 -5.67 1.14
CA MET A 34 15.89 -6.84 0.30
C MET A 34 17.22 -7.54 0.63
N MET A 35 18.20 -6.79 1.13
CA MET A 35 19.52 -7.34 1.47
C MET A 35 19.48 -8.22 2.72
N ASP A 36 18.52 -8.02 3.59
CA ASP A 36 18.36 -8.83 4.80
C ASP A 36 17.56 -10.08 4.46
N ARG A 37 18.21 -11.22 4.46
CA ARG A 37 17.61 -12.50 4.07
C ARG A 37 16.57 -13.00 5.06
N THR A 38 16.46 -12.37 6.23
CA THR A 38 15.41 -12.72 7.20
C THR A 38 14.08 -12.07 6.86
N HIS A 39 14.05 -11.09 5.96
CA HIS A 39 12.84 -10.41 5.55
C HIS A 39 12.11 -11.17 4.44
N ASP A 40 10.78 -11.13 4.52
CA ASP A 40 9.93 -11.71 3.48
C ASP A 40 9.40 -10.63 2.55
N PRO A 41 9.08 -10.98 1.28
CA PRO A 41 8.36 -10.05 0.40
C PRO A 41 7.03 -9.63 1.00
N VAL A 42 6.53 -8.46 0.60
CA VAL A 42 5.22 -7.98 1.07
C VAL A 42 4.08 -8.85 0.56
N SER A 43 4.30 -9.59 -0.52
CA SER A 43 3.33 -10.52 -1.09
C SER A 43 4.03 -11.64 -1.84
N LEU A 44 3.40 -12.82 -1.88
CA LEU A 44 3.90 -13.93 -2.68
C LEU A 44 3.90 -13.62 -4.18
N THR A 45 3.02 -12.70 -4.62
CA THR A 45 2.95 -12.29 -6.02
C THR A 45 3.92 -11.17 -6.36
N MET A 46 4.65 -10.66 -5.37
CA MET A 46 5.60 -9.56 -5.56
C MET A 46 6.95 -9.92 -4.92
N PRO A 47 7.67 -10.92 -5.48
CA PRO A 47 8.98 -11.30 -4.96
C PRO A 47 9.97 -10.15 -5.04
N PHE A 48 11.06 -10.24 -4.28
CA PHE A 48 12.10 -9.22 -4.30
C PHE A 48 12.67 -9.04 -5.71
N ARG A 49 12.80 -7.79 -6.13
CA ARG A 49 13.52 -7.43 -7.35
C ARG A 49 13.91 -5.96 -7.29
N GLU A 50 14.92 -5.58 -8.04
CA GLU A 50 15.41 -4.20 -8.07
C GLU A 50 14.49 -3.30 -8.90
N GLU A 51 13.89 -3.83 -9.97
CA GLU A 51 12.99 -3.05 -10.82
C GLU A 51 11.66 -2.80 -10.12
N PRO A 52 11.13 -1.58 -10.23
CA PRO A 52 9.82 -1.29 -9.66
C PRO A 52 8.71 -2.15 -10.28
N TYR A 53 7.74 -2.52 -9.47
CA TYR A 53 6.49 -3.08 -9.95
C TYR A 53 5.59 -1.96 -10.41
N GLN A 54 4.97 -2.13 -11.58
CA GLN A 54 4.04 -1.15 -12.14
C GLN A 54 2.71 -1.80 -12.45
N SER A 55 1.62 -1.07 -12.21
CA SER A 55 0.27 -1.55 -12.49
C SER A 55 -0.66 -0.38 -12.75
N GLY A 56 -1.65 -0.58 -13.62
CA GLY A 56 -2.73 0.39 -13.82
C GLY A 56 -3.72 0.40 -12.66
N TYR A 57 -3.69 -0.62 -11.81
CA TYR A 57 -4.56 -0.78 -10.65
C TYR A 57 -3.72 -0.96 -9.39
N LEU A 58 -4.28 -0.59 -8.24
CA LEU A 58 -3.60 -0.81 -6.97
C LEU A 58 -3.36 -2.32 -6.78
N PHE A 59 -2.16 -2.66 -6.29
CA PHE A 59 -1.75 -4.05 -6.17
C PHE A 59 -2.65 -4.83 -5.21
N PRO A 60 -2.95 -6.12 -5.52
CA PRO A 60 -3.87 -6.92 -4.69
C PRO A 60 -3.51 -6.99 -3.20
N VAL A 61 -2.22 -7.02 -2.87
CA VAL A 61 -1.79 -7.04 -1.46
C VAL A 61 -2.36 -5.85 -0.69
N PHE A 62 -2.51 -4.71 -1.34
CA PHE A 62 -3.05 -3.50 -0.71
C PHE A 62 -4.58 -3.43 -0.80
N THR A 63 -5.17 -3.80 -1.94
CA THR A 63 -6.63 -3.78 -2.06
C THR A 63 -7.29 -4.80 -1.14
N ASN A 64 -6.62 -5.92 -0.86
CA ASN A 64 -7.13 -6.92 0.06
C ASN A 64 -7.18 -6.44 1.52
N MET A 65 -6.49 -5.34 1.83
CA MET A 65 -6.54 -4.72 3.16
C MET A 65 -7.75 -3.78 3.32
N LEU A 66 -8.46 -3.47 2.24
CA LEU A 66 -9.55 -2.51 2.24
C LEU A 66 -10.88 -3.16 2.60
N PRO A 67 -11.79 -2.43 3.27
CA PRO A 67 -13.13 -2.93 3.51
C PRO A 67 -13.90 -3.07 2.20
N GLU A 68 -14.90 -3.94 2.17
CA GLU A 68 -15.70 -4.22 1.00
C GLU A 68 -17.19 -3.95 1.27
N GLY A 69 -17.94 -3.71 0.20
CA GLY A 69 -19.39 -3.59 0.24
C GLY A 69 -19.86 -2.47 1.17
N ALA A 70 -20.82 -2.79 2.04
CA ALA A 70 -21.41 -1.83 2.96
C ALA A 70 -20.38 -1.24 3.92
N ASN A 71 -19.38 -2.02 4.34
CA ASN A 71 -18.33 -1.52 5.22
C ASN A 71 -17.50 -0.42 4.56
N ARG A 72 -17.22 -0.57 3.27
CA ARG A 72 -16.52 0.47 2.50
C ARG A 72 -17.32 1.76 2.46
N LYS A 73 -18.63 1.67 2.22
CA LYS A 73 -19.52 2.83 2.19
C LYS A 73 -19.52 3.57 3.51
N ILE A 74 -19.61 2.84 4.62
CA ILE A 74 -19.60 3.42 5.96
C ILE A 74 -18.29 4.14 6.25
N VAL A 75 -17.17 3.51 5.98
CA VAL A 75 -15.84 4.09 6.20
C VAL A 75 -15.62 5.33 5.35
N CYS A 76 -15.94 5.25 4.06
CA CYS A 76 -15.77 6.38 3.15
C CYS A 76 -16.65 7.56 3.54
N ARG A 77 -17.88 7.29 3.98
CA ARG A 77 -18.78 8.34 4.47
C ARG A 77 -18.22 9.02 5.71
N SER A 78 -17.71 8.22 6.65
CA SER A 78 -17.15 8.74 7.90
C SER A 78 -15.96 9.67 7.68
N TRP A 79 -15.13 9.37 6.68
CA TRP A 79 -13.93 10.17 6.38
C TRP A 79 -14.08 11.04 5.14
N ARG A 80 -15.28 11.11 4.56
CA ARG A 80 -15.57 11.91 3.36
C ARG A 80 -14.65 11.55 2.21
N LEU A 81 -14.45 10.26 1.99
CA LEU A 81 -13.64 9.73 0.89
C LEU A 81 -14.53 9.21 -0.23
N ASP A 82 -14.02 9.29 -1.46
CA ASP A 82 -14.64 8.64 -2.60
C ASP A 82 -14.42 7.12 -2.48
N GLU A 83 -15.48 6.33 -2.64
CA GLU A 83 -15.40 4.87 -2.60
C GLU A 83 -14.45 4.30 -3.65
N LYS A 84 -14.18 5.03 -4.71
CA LYS A 84 -13.29 4.61 -5.79
C LYS A 84 -11.84 5.04 -5.55
N ASP A 85 -11.59 5.88 -4.55
CA ASP A 85 -10.25 6.32 -4.20
C ASP A 85 -9.58 5.29 -3.28
N PHE A 86 -9.14 4.17 -3.87
CA PHE A 86 -8.55 3.06 -3.13
C PHE A 86 -7.26 3.47 -2.41
N PHE A 87 -6.44 4.31 -3.05
CA PHE A 87 -5.19 4.77 -2.42
C PHE A 87 -5.49 5.64 -1.20
N GLY A 88 -6.41 6.59 -1.32
CA GLY A 88 -6.82 7.43 -0.20
C GLY A 88 -7.38 6.61 0.96
N LEU A 89 -8.20 5.61 0.64
CA LEU A 89 -8.76 4.70 1.63
C LEU A 89 -7.65 3.88 2.32
N LEU A 90 -6.68 3.39 1.54
CA LEU A 90 -5.53 2.66 2.06
C LEU A 90 -4.75 3.51 3.06
N LEU A 91 -4.48 4.77 2.72
CA LEU A 91 -3.74 5.67 3.60
C LEU A 91 -4.46 5.93 4.92
N LYS A 92 -5.78 5.86 4.95
CA LYS A 92 -6.55 6.04 6.17
C LYS A 92 -6.60 4.79 7.03
N ILE A 93 -6.74 3.62 6.42
CA ILE A 93 -6.96 2.35 7.11
C ILE A 93 -5.64 1.70 7.52
N ALA A 94 -4.67 1.66 6.61
CA ALA A 94 -3.45 0.89 6.79
C ALA A 94 -2.37 1.62 7.60
N THR A 95 -2.66 2.81 8.11
CA THR A 95 -1.72 3.55 8.96
C THR A 95 -1.58 2.92 10.34
N HIS A 96 -2.65 2.29 10.83
CA HIS A 96 -2.72 1.66 12.15
C HIS A 96 -3.40 0.30 12.07
N ASP A 97 -3.17 -0.53 13.07
CA ASP A 97 -3.97 -1.73 13.41
C ASP A 97 -4.43 -2.56 12.22
N THR A 98 -3.53 -2.85 11.30
CA THR A 98 -3.86 -3.75 10.19
C THR A 98 -3.83 -5.20 10.66
N ILE A 99 -4.64 -6.03 10.01
CA ILE A 99 -4.54 -7.47 10.18
C ILE A 99 -3.32 -7.93 9.39
N GLY A 100 -2.28 -8.38 10.10
CA GLY A 100 -1.03 -8.80 9.47
C GLY A 100 0.09 -7.81 9.70
N ALA A 101 1.17 -7.97 8.93
CA ALA A 101 2.43 -7.26 9.16
C ALA A 101 2.57 -5.94 8.39
N ILE A 102 1.65 -5.67 7.45
CA ILE A 102 1.80 -4.55 6.51
C ILE A 102 1.15 -3.29 7.06
N ILE A 103 1.92 -2.21 7.10
CA ILE A 103 1.45 -0.86 7.44
C ILE A 103 1.84 0.07 6.29
N VAL A 104 0.96 1.00 5.93
CA VAL A 104 1.19 1.95 4.84
C VAL A 104 1.00 3.36 5.40
N LYS A 105 2.06 4.17 5.35
CA LYS A 105 2.03 5.55 5.86
C LYS A 105 2.31 6.54 4.75
N GLU A 106 1.44 7.56 4.64
CA GLU A 106 1.63 8.61 3.65
C GLU A 106 2.92 9.39 3.89
N VAL A 107 3.63 9.67 2.80
CA VAL A 107 4.82 10.54 2.84
C VAL A 107 4.38 11.93 2.42
N GLU A 108 4.60 12.91 3.29
CA GLU A 108 4.35 14.31 2.99
C GLU A 108 5.63 14.99 2.52
N PHE A 109 5.52 15.78 1.48
CA PHE A 109 6.64 16.56 0.94
C PHE A 109 6.39 18.04 1.11
#